data_439a3cb872342b697d303e45736ab30b
#
_entry.id   439a3cb872342b697d303e45736ab30b
#
_cell.length_a   1.000
_cell.length_b   1.000
_cell.length_c   1.000
_cell.angle_alpha   90.00
_cell.angle_beta   90.00
_cell.angle_gamma   90.00
#
_symmetry.space_group_name_H-M   'P 1'
#
loop_
_entity.id
_entity.type
_entity.pdbx_description
1 polymer ?
#
loop_
_entity_poly.entity_id
_entity_poly.type
_entity_poly.pdbx_seq_one_letter_code
_entity_poly.pdbx_strand_id
1 'polypeptide(L)'
;MQKTYHVGLDVGSTTVKVAVLDESGTLCHKKYQRHYSDVKKTIGEVLTETVELFPEDKLTLMVTGSGGINVASWLSLPFIQEVVAGVEAIKRLIPQTDVAIELGGEDAKITYLTGGVEQRMNGTCAGGTGAFIDQMATLLATDVDGLNQLAADAKTIYQRILAWTLTLCPLLA
;
A
#
# COMPACT_ATOMS: atom_id res chain seq x y z
N MET A 1 21.23 -14.16 22.50
CA MET A 1 21.04 -12.70 22.62
C MET A 1 19.71 -12.40 21.97
N GLN A 2 18.82 -11.72 22.67
CA GLN A 2 17.54 -11.23 22.13
C GLN A 2 17.80 -10.18 21.05
N LYS A 3 17.22 -10.36 19.84
CA LYS A 3 17.33 -9.40 18.74
C LYS A 3 16.19 -8.38 18.83
N THR A 4 16.37 -7.25 18.20
CA THR A 4 15.32 -6.26 18.05
C THR A 4 14.86 -6.20 16.60
N TYR A 5 13.54 -6.27 16.38
CA TYR A 5 12.94 -6.09 15.07
C TYR A 5 12.00 -4.88 15.06
N HIS A 6 11.91 -4.25 13.92
CA HIS A 6 11.08 -3.08 13.69
C HIS A 6 9.90 -3.45 12.81
N VAL A 7 8.69 -3.34 13.36
CA VAL A 7 7.44 -3.69 12.70
C VAL A 7 6.76 -2.42 12.22
N GLY A 8 6.49 -2.33 10.94
CA GLY A 8 5.62 -1.32 10.34
C GLY A 8 4.23 -1.92 10.08
N LEU A 9 3.18 -1.28 10.59
CA LEU A 9 1.79 -1.64 10.35
C LEU A 9 1.11 -0.56 9.52
N ASP A 10 0.78 -0.87 8.28
CA ASP A 10 0.02 0.01 7.38
C ASP A 10 -1.44 -0.43 7.34
N VAL A 11 -2.33 0.47 7.77
CA VAL A 11 -3.78 0.26 7.77
C VAL A 11 -4.41 1.17 6.73
N GLY A 12 -4.59 0.64 5.53
CA GLY A 12 -5.23 1.33 4.42
C GLY A 12 -6.76 1.20 4.43
N SER A 13 -7.42 1.77 3.42
CA SER A 13 -8.88 1.73 3.25
C SER A 13 -9.42 0.32 2.98
N THR A 14 -8.64 -0.56 2.34
CA THR A 14 -9.06 -1.91 1.94
C THR A 14 -8.20 -3.02 2.53
N THR A 15 -7.00 -2.71 3.01
CA THR A 15 -5.97 -3.68 3.37
C THR A 15 -5.22 -3.32 4.63
N VAL A 16 -4.73 -4.36 5.33
CA VAL A 16 -3.73 -4.25 6.39
C VAL A 16 -2.45 -4.88 5.88
N LYS A 17 -1.32 -4.21 6.08
CA LYS A 17 -0.01 -4.70 5.67
C LYS A 17 0.96 -4.63 6.86
N VAL A 18 1.85 -5.60 6.95
CA VAL A 18 2.95 -5.62 7.91
C VAL A 18 4.27 -5.79 7.16
N ALA A 19 5.28 -5.08 7.60
CA ALA A 19 6.66 -5.30 7.23
C ALA A 19 7.52 -5.37 8.49
N VAL A 20 8.39 -6.35 8.60
CA VAL A 20 9.31 -6.54 9.72
C VAL A 20 10.74 -6.41 9.22
N LEU A 21 11.47 -5.47 9.79
CA LEU A 21 12.88 -5.22 9.49
C LEU A 21 13.75 -5.64 10.69
N ASP A 22 14.93 -6.15 10.43
CA ASP A 22 15.95 -6.31 11.45
C ASP A 22 16.67 -4.97 11.76
N GLU A 23 17.61 -4.99 12.69
CA GLU A 23 18.40 -3.82 13.09
C GLU A 23 19.23 -3.23 11.94
N SER A 24 19.53 -4.03 10.91
CA SER A 24 20.24 -3.58 9.70
C SER A 24 19.30 -2.92 8.67
N GLY A 25 17.99 -3.01 8.88
CA GLY A 25 16.97 -2.57 7.92
C GLY A 25 16.64 -3.60 6.85
N THR A 26 17.08 -4.85 7.01
CA THR A 26 16.76 -5.94 6.10
C THR A 26 15.33 -6.42 6.35
N LEU A 27 14.55 -6.60 5.27
CA LEU A 27 13.19 -7.11 5.34
C LEU A 27 13.19 -8.60 5.68
N CYS A 28 12.68 -8.94 6.87
CA CYS A 28 12.62 -10.31 7.39
C CYS A 28 11.25 -10.97 7.19
N HIS A 29 10.18 -10.18 7.22
CA HIS A 29 8.81 -10.66 7.02
C HIS A 29 7.95 -9.56 6.40
N LYS A 30 6.97 -9.98 5.60
CA LYS A 30 5.91 -9.11 5.08
C LYS A 30 4.59 -9.87 4.97
N LYS A 31 3.50 -9.18 5.26
CA LYS A 31 2.13 -9.69 5.09
C LYS A 31 1.27 -8.62 4.44
N TYR A 32 0.39 -9.04 3.56
CA TYR A 32 -0.64 -8.22 2.92
C TYR A 32 -1.96 -8.96 3.06
N GLN A 33 -2.97 -8.32 3.66
CA GLN A 33 -4.26 -8.95 3.89
C GLN A 33 -5.40 -7.94 3.69
N ARG A 34 -6.45 -8.35 2.96
CA ARG A 34 -7.68 -7.56 2.84
C ARG A 34 -8.49 -7.68 4.13
N HIS A 35 -9.03 -6.57 4.61
CA HIS A 35 -9.81 -6.57 5.85
C HIS A 35 -11.32 -6.70 5.66
N TYR A 36 -11.83 -6.55 4.43
CA TYR A 36 -13.26 -6.67 4.11
C TYR A 36 -14.16 -5.95 5.13
N SER A 37 -13.77 -4.74 5.53
CA SER A 37 -14.40 -3.89 6.56
C SER A 37 -14.24 -4.39 8.01
N ASP A 38 -13.63 -5.55 8.26
CA ASP A 38 -13.29 -6.03 9.60
C ASP A 38 -11.82 -5.77 9.95
N VAL A 39 -11.51 -4.47 10.09
CA VAL A 39 -10.15 -3.97 10.32
C VAL A 39 -9.55 -4.53 11.61
N LYS A 40 -10.34 -4.56 12.71
CA LYS A 40 -9.84 -5.01 14.03
C LYS A 40 -9.43 -6.47 14.01
N LYS A 41 -10.28 -7.33 13.45
CA LYS A 41 -9.99 -8.76 13.31
C LYS A 41 -8.74 -8.98 12.48
N THR A 42 -8.66 -8.34 11.33
CA THR A 42 -7.51 -8.48 10.42
C THR A 42 -6.20 -8.01 11.05
N ILE A 43 -6.21 -6.90 11.79
CA ILE A 43 -5.03 -6.44 12.55
C ILE A 43 -4.63 -7.49 13.59
N GLY A 44 -5.60 -8.03 14.34
CA GLY A 44 -5.33 -9.07 15.32
C GLY A 44 -4.67 -10.30 14.71
N GLU A 45 -5.22 -10.81 13.60
CA GLU A 45 -4.68 -11.97 12.88
C GLU A 45 -3.24 -11.72 12.40
N VAL A 46 -3.02 -10.60 11.71
CA VAL A 46 -1.72 -10.26 11.13
C VAL A 46 -0.65 -10.02 12.20
N LEU A 47 -1.00 -9.33 13.30
CA LEU A 47 -0.05 -9.11 14.39
C LEU A 47 0.22 -10.39 15.19
N THR A 48 -0.77 -11.25 15.41
CA THR A 48 -0.56 -12.55 16.07
C THR A 48 0.40 -13.40 15.28
N GLU A 49 0.15 -13.57 13.97
CA GLU A 49 1.07 -14.30 13.08
C GLU A 49 2.49 -13.70 13.12
N THR A 50 2.59 -12.36 13.10
CA THR A 50 3.90 -11.69 13.16
C THR A 50 4.62 -11.98 14.47
N VAL A 51 3.95 -11.91 15.63
CA VAL A 51 4.56 -12.19 16.93
C VAL A 51 5.00 -13.66 17.04
N GLU A 52 4.23 -14.60 16.52
CA GLU A 52 4.55 -16.02 16.51
C GLU A 52 5.82 -16.36 15.72
N LEU A 53 6.17 -15.54 14.71
CA LEU A 53 7.42 -15.69 13.95
C LEU A 53 8.67 -15.23 14.73
N PHE A 54 8.50 -14.39 15.76
CA PHE A 54 9.58 -13.80 16.55
C PHE A 54 9.34 -13.94 18.07
N PRO A 55 9.16 -15.18 18.58
CA PRO A 55 8.56 -15.42 19.91
C PRO A 55 9.44 -14.95 21.08
N GLU A 56 10.75 -14.85 20.90
CA GLU A 56 11.70 -14.48 21.98
C GLU A 56 12.38 -13.13 21.73
N ASP A 57 12.03 -12.47 20.63
CA ASP A 57 12.68 -11.25 20.19
C ASP A 57 11.90 -10.00 20.63
N LYS A 58 12.58 -8.89 20.68
CA LYS A 58 11.96 -7.60 20.96
C LYS A 58 11.36 -7.02 19.69
N LEU A 59 10.08 -6.73 19.68
CA LEU A 59 9.40 -6.05 18.59
C LEU A 59 9.10 -4.60 18.97
N THR A 60 9.46 -3.65 18.10
CA THR A 60 8.99 -2.27 18.14
C THR A 60 7.97 -2.09 17.02
N LEU A 61 6.89 -1.38 17.28
CA LEU A 61 5.79 -1.24 16.31
C LEU A 61 5.51 0.23 16.03
N MET A 62 5.36 0.58 14.76
CA MET A 62 4.91 1.89 14.29
C MET A 62 3.76 1.72 13.29
N VAL A 63 2.77 2.60 13.38
CA VAL A 63 1.56 2.54 12.56
C VAL A 63 1.55 3.63 11.52
N THR A 64 1.04 3.32 10.32
CA THR A 64 0.81 4.25 9.23
C THR A 64 -0.50 3.90 8.47
N GLY A 65 -0.78 4.62 7.40
CA GLY A 65 -1.94 4.40 6.55
C GLY A 65 -3.15 5.25 6.91
N SER A 66 -4.10 5.38 5.99
CA SER A 66 -5.28 6.24 6.13
C SER A 66 -6.20 5.85 7.30
N GLY A 67 -6.29 4.55 7.63
CA GLY A 67 -6.99 4.03 8.81
C GLY A 67 -6.12 3.96 10.07
N GLY A 68 -4.83 4.21 9.95
CA GLY A 68 -3.83 3.94 10.99
C GLY A 68 -3.91 4.84 12.22
N ILE A 69 -4.37 6.09 12.08
CA ILE A 69 -4.40 7.05 13.19
C ILE A 69 -5.30 6.59 14.36
N ASN A 70 -6.46 6.02 14.05
CA ASN A 70 -7.36 5.48 15.06
C ASN A 70 -6.77 4.23 15.72
N VAL A 71 -6.13 3.37 14.93
CA VAL A 71 -5.49 2.15 15.42
C VAL A 71 -4.32 2.47 16.33
N ALA A 72 -3.47 3.43 15.95
CA ALA A 72 -2.37 3.92 16.78
C ALA A 72 -2.87 4.44 18.13
N SER A 73 -3.97 5.22 18.12
CA SER A 73 -4.60 5.70 19.35
C SER A 73 -5.14 4.55 20.24
N TRP A 74 -5.83 3.56 19.65
CA TRP A 74 -6.36 2.41 20.41
C TRP A 74 -5.28 1.56 21.06
N LEU A 75 -4.15 1.40 20.35
CA LEU A 75 -3.05 0.55 20.81
C LEU A 75 -1.97 1.33 21.56
N SER A 76 -2.12 2.65 21.70
CA SER A 76 -1.10 3.55 22.28
C SER A 76 0.25 3.41 21.60
N LEU A 77 0.25 3.34 20.26
CA LEU A 77 1.42 3.17 19.42
C LEU A 77 1.78 4.47 18.70
N PRO A 78 3.06 4.66 18.33
CA PRO A 78 3.47 5.79 17.50
C PRO A 78 2.86 5.68 16.10
N PHE A 79 2.48 6.83 15.54
CA PHE A 79 1.94 6.97 14.19
C PHE A 79 2.84 7.85 13.34
N ILE A 80 3.02 7.47 12.08
CA ILE A 80 3.67 8.28 11.04
C ILE A 80 2.74 8.43 9.85
N GLN A 81 2.70 9.61 9.25
CA GLN A 81 1.90 9.84 8.04
C GLN A 81 2.42 8.99 6.88
N GLU A 82 1.50 8.44 6.10
CA GLU A 82 1.77 7.56 4.97
C GLU A 82 2.74 8.17 3.95
N VAL A 83 2.55 9.46 3.63
CA VAL A 83 3.46 10.19 2.74
C VAL A 83 4.90 10.18 3.25
N VAL A 84 5.08 10.43 4.55
CA VAL A 84 6.41 10.47 5.16
C VAL A 84 7.03 9.07 5.17
N ALA A 85 6.25 8.05 5.54
CA ALA A 85 6.71 6.66 5.53
C ALA A 85 7.12 6.20 4.12
N GLY A 86 6.30 6.51 3.11
CA GLY A 86 6.57 6.16 1.71
C GLY A 86 7.82 6.84 1.16
N VAL A 87 7.96 8.14 1.39
CA VAL A 87 9.15 8.91 0.97
C VAL A 87 10.42 8.36 1.62
N GLU A 88 10.39 8.06 2.92
CA GLU A 88 11.56 7.52 3.62
C GLU A 88 11.93 6.12 3.10
N ALA A 89 10.93 5.26 2.84
CA ALA A 89 11.17 3.95 2.26
C ALA A 89 11.81 4.05 0.86
N ILE A 90 11.29 4.94 0.00
CA ILE A 90 11.83 5.14 -1.35
C ILE A 90 13.28 5.64 -1.27
N LYS A 91 13.56 6.64 -0.45
CA LYS A 91 14.93 7.18 -0.29
C LYS A 91 15.94 6.13 0.17
N ARG A 92 15.50 5.17 0.99
CA ARG A 92 16.38 4.10 1.48
C ARG A 92 16.55 2.95 0.50
N LEU A 93 15.47 2.52 -0.14
CA LEU A 93 15.46 1.30 -0.95
C LEU A 93 15.80 1.56 -2.42
N ILE A 94 15.37 2.71 -2.95
CA ILE A 94 15.54 3.09 -4.36
C ILE A 94 15.89 4.58 -4.49
N PRO A 95 17.04 5.02 -3.98
CA PRO A 95 17.41 6.44 -3.82
C PRO A 95 17.49 7.23 -5.13
N GLN A 96 17.54 6.55 -6.29
CA GLN A 96 17.58 7.19 -7.62
C GLN A 96 16.19 7.50 -8.20
N THR A 97 15.12 7.30 -7.41
CA THR A 97 13.75 7.53 -7.87
C THR A 97 13.44 9.03 -7.87
N ASP A 98 13.04 9.54 -9.02
CA ASP A 98 12.56 10.93 -9.18
C ASP A 98 11.06 11.04 -8.91
N VAL A 99 10.31 10.01 -9.30
CA VAL A 99 8.84 9.98 -9.20
C VAL A 99 8.37 8.61 -8.74
N ALA A 100 7.47 8.60 -7.76
CA ALA A 100 6.77 7.38 -7.33
C ALA A 100 5.27 7.49 -7.65
N ILE A 101 4.69 6.42 -8.20
CA ILE A 101 3.27 6.30 -8.45
C ILE A 101 2.75 5.17 -7.56
N GLU A 102 1.79 5.51 -6.71
CA GLU A 102 1.11 4.56 -5.83
C GLU A 102 -0.33 4.40 -6.28
N LEU A 103 -0.75 3.17 -6.52
CA LEU A 103 -2.13 2.81 -6.80
C LEU A 103 -2.72 2.16 -5.55
N GLY A 104 -3.35 2.98 -4.71
CA GLY A 104 -4.06 2.53 -3.52
C GLY A 104 -5.40 1.84 -3.86
N GLY A 105 -6.11 1.36 -2.86
CA GLY A 105 -7.43 0.73 -3.06
C GLY A 105 -8.45 1.68 -3.65
N GLU A 106 -8.50 2.91 -3.17
CA GLU A 106 -9.50 3.92 -3.54
C GLU A 106 -8.88 5.18 -4.15
N ASP A 107 -7.59 5.40 -3.98
CA ASP A 107 -6.87 6.58 -4.46
C ASP A 107 -5.62 6.20 -5.26
N ALA A 108 -5.21 7.10 -6.13
CA ALA A 108 -3.94 7.05 -6.83
C ALA A 108 -3.13 8.29 -6.44
N LYS A 109 -1.84 8.10 -6.15
CA LYS A 109 -0.93 9.15 -5.72
C LYS A 109 0.28 9.20 -6.62
N ILE A 110 0.73 10.40 -6.95
CA ILE A 110 2.01 10.63 -7.59
C ILE A 110 2.86 11.51 -6.66
N THR A 111 4.05 11.04 -6.34
CA THR A 111 4.99 11.75 -5.47
C THR A 111 6.24 12.09 -6.26
N TYR A 112 6.53 13.37 -6.37
CA TYR A 112 7.78 13.89 -6.93
C TYR A 112 8.80 14.02 -5.82
N LEU A 113 10.02 13.55 -6.05
CA LEU A 113 11.10 13.50 -5.05
C LEU A 113 12.26 14.44 -5.39
N THR A 114 12.27 14.99 -6.60
CA THR A 114 13.31 15.90 -7.10
C THR A 114 12.94 17.36 -6.80
N GLY A 115 13.84 18.11 -6.18
CA GLY A 115 13.61 19.53 -5.86
C GLY A 115 12.72 19.78 -4.63
N GLY A 116 12.39 18.75 -3.89
CA GLY A 116 11.49 18.74 -2.73
C GLY A 116 10.50 17.59 -2.84
N VAL A 117 9.69 17.41 -1.80
CA VAL A 117 8.62 16.40 -1.84
C VAL A 117 7.31 17.09 -2.18
N GLU A 118 6.77 16.78 -3.36
CA GLU A 118 5.43 17.21 -3.78
C GLU A 118 4.59 15.97 -4.06
N GLN A 119 3.40 15.90 -3.47
CA GLN A 119 2.47 14.81 -3.73
C GLN A 119 1.17 15.35 -4.30
N ARG A 120 0.67 14.67 -5.33
CA ARG A 120 -0.64 14.89 -5.90
C ARG A 120 -1.45 13.59 -5.83
N MET A 121 -2.74 13.73 -5.60
CA MET A 121 -3.67 12.61 -5.45
C MET A 121 -4.91 12.87 -6.30
N ASN A 122 -5.51 11.81 -6.85
CA ASN A 122 -6.79 11.94 -7.55
C ASN A 122 -7.90 12.35 -6.54
N GLY A 123 -8.72 13.32 -6.90
CA GLY A 123 -9.66 13.94 -5.96
C GLY A 123 -10.93 13.13 -5.66
N THR A 124 -11.53 12.45 -6.62
CA THR A 124 -12.90 11.93 -6.48
C THR A 124 -13.24 10.67 -7.27
N CYS A 125 -12.36 10.14 -8.07
CA CYS A 125 -12.65 9.00 -8.94
C CYS A 125 -11.74 7.82 -8.62
N ALA A 126 -12.33 6.67 -8.28
CA ALA A 126 -11.62 5.41 -8.11
C ALA A 126 -11.09 4.80 -9.43
N GLY A 127 -11.32 5.44 -10.58
CA GLY A 127 -10.79 5.01 -11.88
C GLY A 127 -9.26 5.02 -11.90
N GLY A 128 -8.65 3.89 -12.28
CA GLY A 128 -7.20 3.73 -12.28
C GLY A 128 -6.60 3.39 -10.92
N THR A 129 -7.42 3.07 -9.93
CA THR A 129 -6.97 2.61 -8.61
C THR A 129 -6.97 1.09 -8.50
N GLY A 130 -6.48 0.56 -7.36
CA GLY A 130 -6.49 -0.89 -7.08
C GLY A 130 -7.89 -1.50 -7.18
N ALA A 131 -8.92 -0.81 -6.71
CA ALA A 131 -10.30 -1.30 -6.82
C ALA A 131 -10.76 -1.43 -8.28
N PHE A 132 -10.35 -0.53 -9.17
CA PHE A 132 -10.63 -0.64 -10.60
C PHE A 132 -9.89 -1.85 -11.21
N ILE A 133 -8.62 -2.04 -10.86
CA ILE A 133 -7.82 -3.18 -11.31
C ILE A 133 -8.47 -4.49 -10.89
N ASP A 134 -8.93 -4.59 -9.63
CA ASP A 134 -9.64 -5.77 -9.12
C ASP A 134 -10.96 -6.04 -9.86
N GLN A 135 -11.71 -4.99 -10.18
CA GLN A 135 -12.95 -5.12 -10.97
C GLN A 135 -12.65 -5.66 -12.38
N MET A 136 -11.59 -5.16 -13.02
CA MET A 136 -11.19 -5.64 -14.34
C MET A 136 -10.72 -7.09 -14.30
N ALA A 137 -9.93 -7.47 -13.29
CA ALA A 137 -9.51 -8.86 -13.08
C ALA A 137 -10.74 -9.77 -12.91
N THR A 138 -11.71 -9.36 -12.10
CA THR A 138 -12.98 -10.10 -11.90
C THR A 138 -13.77 -10.26 -13.20
N LEU A 139 -13.90 -9.19 -13.99
CA LEU A 139 -14.59 -9.23 -15.28
C LEU A 139 -13.94 -10.19 -16.28
N LEU A 140 -12.62 -10.35 -16.20
CA LEU A 140 -11.86 -11.28 -17.02
C LEU A 140 -11.72 -12.67 -16.40
N ALA A 141 -12.46 -12.95 -15.30
CA ALA A 141 -12.43 -14.19 -14.55
C ALA A 141 -11.01 -14.61 -14.11
N THR A 142 -10.21 -13.63 -13.67
CA THR A 142 -8.83 -13.81 -13.20
C THR A 142 -8.57 -12.98 -11.94
N ASP A 143 -7.35 -13.01 -11.42
CA ASP A 143 -6.84 -12.15 -10.35
C ASP A 143 -5.87 -11.09 -10.91
N VAL A 144 -5.24 -10.32 -10.01
CA VAL A 144 -4.30 -9.24 -10.40
C VAL A 144 -3.07 -9.80 -11.11
N ASP A 145 -2.57 -10.96 -10.69
CA ASP A 145 -1.40 -11.59 -11.32
C ASP A 145 -1.74 -12.12 -12.71
N GLY A 146 -2.90 -12.73 -12.89
CA GLY A 146 -3.40 -13.15 -14.19
C GLY A 146 -3.72 -11.98 -15.11
N LEU A 147 -4.25 -10.86 -14.58
CA LEU A 147 -4.43 -9.63 -15.35
C LEU A 147 -3.09 -9.08 -15.85
N ASN A 148 -2.07 -9.10 -15.00
CA ASN A 148 -0.72 -8.68 -15.36
C ASN A 148 -0.13 -9.57 -16.47
N GLN A 149 -0.37 -10.88 -16.41
CA GLN A 149 0.05 -11.80 -17.46
C GLN A 149 -0.67 -11.53 -18.78
N LEU A 150 -1.98 -11.33 -18.75
CA LEU A 150 -2.77 -10.95 -19.95
C LEU A 150 -2.28 -9.64 -20.55
N ALA A 151 -1.90 -8.68 -19.71
CA ALA A 151 -1.33 -7.40 -20.15
C ALA A 151 0.05 -7.58 -20.82
N ALA A 152 0.89 -8.46 -20.28
CA ALA A 152 2.20 -8.78 -20.87
C ALA A 152 2.07 -9.45 -22.24
N ASP A 153 1.03 -10.25 -22.46
CA ASP A 153 0.76 -10.94 -23.72
C ASP A 153 0.03 -10.07 -24.75
N ALA A 154 -0.37 -8.84 -24.37
CA ALA A 154 -1.11 -7.94 -25.24
C ALA A 154 -0.29 -7.50 -26.47
N LYS A 155 -0.83 -7.75 -27.67
CA LYS A 155 -0.20 -7.37 -28.94
C LYS A 155 -0.54 -5.96 -29.40
N THR A 156 -1.59 -5.38 -28.84
CA THR A 156 -2.10 -4.07 -29.25
C THR A 156 -2.53 -3.26 -28.03
N ILE A 157 -2.02 -2.04 -27.93
CA ILE A 157 -2.43 -1.09 -26.90
C ILE A 157 -3.49 -0.16 -27.49
N TYR A 158 -4.71 -0.20 -26.96
CA TYR A 158 -5.80 0.67 -27.38
C TYR A 158 -5.81 1.96 -26.55
N GLN A 159 -5.26 3.02 -27.07
CA GLN A 159 -5.23 4.34 -26.39
C GLN A 159 -6.64 4.90 -26.10
N ARG A 160 -7.68 4.42 -26.80
CA ARG A 160 -9.07 4.88 -26.60
C ARG A 160 -9.70 4.45 -25.28
N ILE A 161 -9.18 3.42 -24.59
CA ILE A 161 -9.69 3.01 -23.26
C ILE A 161 -9.36 4.09 -22.23
N LEU A 162 -8.19 4.71 -22.30
CA LEU A 162 -7.82 5.84 -21.44
C LEU A 162 -8.69 7.09 -21.71
N ALA A 163 -9.03 7.36 -22.97
CA ALA A 163 -9.91 8.47 -23.34
C ALA A 163 -11.36 8.24 -22.88
N TRP A 164 -11.82 6.99 -22.83
CA TRP A 164 -13.17 6.64 -22.35
C TRP A 164 -13.31 6.77 -20.84
N THR A 165 -12.31 6.39 -20.09
CA THR A 165 -12.29 6.60 -18.62
C THR A 165 -12.22 8.08 -18.27
N LEU A 166 -11.53 8.90 -19.06
CA LEU A 166 -11.48 10.35 -18.89
C LEU A 166 -12.76 11.06 -19.36
N THR A 167 -13.50 10.52 -20.34
CA THR A 167 -14.74 11.11 -20.86
C THR A 167 -16.00 10.63 -20.13
N LEU A 168 -15.97 9.48 -19.48
CA LEU A 168 -17.08 8.99 -18.65
C LEU A 168 -17.04 9.50 -17.20
N CYS A 169 -16.01 10.26 -16.83
CA CYS A 169 -16.02 11.02 -15.59
C CYS A 169 -16.19 12.51 -15.90
N PRO A 170 -17.44 13.00 -16.15
CA PRO A 170 -17.70 14.40 -16.51
C PRO A 170 -17.47 15.39 -15.37
N LEU A 171 -16.88 14.93 -14.25
CA LEU A 171 -16.56 15.73 -13.06
C LEU A 171 -15.07 16.12 -12.97
N LEU A 172 -14.29 15.90 -14.05
CA LEU A 172 -12.89 16.31 -14.14
C LEU A 172 -12.69 17.49 -15.10
N ALA A 173 -13.75 18.24 -15.42
CA ALA A 173 -13.66 19.50 -16.15
C ALA A 173 -13.87 20.67 -15.19
#